data_0ed53ddc98facb3bb2bcfd145f2a25dc
#
_entry.id   0ed53ddc98facb3bb2bcfd145f2a25dc
#
_cell.length_a   1.000
_cell.length_b   1.000
_cell.length_c   1.000
_cell.angle_alpha   90.00
_cell.angle_beta   90.00
_cell.angle_gamma   90.00
#
_symmetry.space_group_name_H-M   'P 1'
#
loop_
_entity.id
_entity.type
_entity.pdbx_description
1 polymer ?
#
loop_
_entity_poly.entity_id
_entity_poly.type
_entity_poly.pdbx_seq_one_letter_code
_entity_poly.pdbx_strand_id
1 'polypeptide(L)' 'MLLLRIERYIKARRIPPTRFGRDAMHDPWLVSDLRDGRELRPATAARLTAYLDRVESETQL' A
#
# COMPACT_ATOMS: atom_id res chain seq x y z
N MET A 1 9.76 1.88 6.75
CA MET A 1 9.02 2.96 6.08
C MET A 1 7.90 2.37 5.25
N LEU A 2 6.68 2.85 5.45
CA LEU A 2 5.50 2.26 4.82
C LEU A 2 5.51 2.39 3.29
N LEU A 3 5.86 3.56 2.77
CA LEU A 3 5.91 3.76 1.33
C LEU A 3 6.88 2.78 0.65
N LEU A 4 8.05 2.59 1.23
CA LEU A 4 9.03 1.67 0.69
C LEU A 4 8.48 0.24 0.65
N ARG A 5 7.77 -0.16 1.70
CA ARG A 5 7.14 -1.47 1.77
C ARG A 5 6.10 -1.64 0.67
N ILE A 6 5.27 -0.62 0.45
CA ILE A 6 4.28 -0.61 -0.62
C ILE A 6 4.96 -0.72 -1.99
N GLU A 7 6.01 0.07 -2.21
CA GLU A 7 6.73 0.07 -3.48
C GLU A 7 7.32 -1.30 -3.80
N ARG A 8 7.87 -1.96 -2.79
CA ARG A 8 8.41 -3.32 -2.96
C ARG A 8 7.31 -4.32 -3.31
N TYR A 9 6.18 -4.20 -2.64
CA TYR A 9 5.06 -5.11 -2.85
C TYR A 9 4.51 -4.98 -4.27
N ILE A 10 4.19 -3.76 -4.71
CA ILE A 10 3.61 -3.55 -6.03
C ILE A 10 4.59 -3.89 -7.15
N LYS A 11 5.87 -3.66 -6.94
CA LYS A 11 6.90 -4.04 -7.91
C LYS A 11 7.02 -5.55 -8.04
N ALA A 12 7.06 -6.25 -6.91
CA ALA A 12 7.18 -7.71 -6.90
C ALA A 12 5.97 -8.39 -7.54
N ARG A 13 4.79 -7.79 -7.40
CA ARG A 13 3.54 -8.35 -7.91
C ARG A 13 3.14 -7.78 -9.25
N ARG A 14 3.88 -6.80 -9.77
CA ARG A 14 3.55 -6.10 -11.01
C ARG A 14 2.15 -5.50 -10.97
N ILE A 15 1.80 -4.92 -9.82
CA ILE A 15 0.52 -4.28 -9.59
C ILE A 15 0.66 -2.78 -9.87
N PRO A 16 -0.20 -2.19 -10.71
CA PRO A 16 -0.17 -0.73 -10.90
C PRO A 16 -0.45 -0.01 -9.57
N PRO A 17 0.25 1.10 -9.29
CA PRO A 17 0.02 1.86 -8.05
C PRO A 17 -1.43 2.26 -7.85
N THR A 18 -2.13 2.66 -8.91
CA THR A 18 -3.54 3.04 -8.83
C THR A 18 -4.42 1.88 -8.36
N ARG A 19 -4.12 0.68 -8.86
CA ARG A 19 -4.87 -0.52 -8.46
C ARG A 19 -4.61 -0.84 -6.99
N PHE A 20 -3.35 -0.74 -6.54
CA PHE A 20 -3.04 -0.99 -5.14
C PHE A 20 -3.83 -0.05 -4.22
N GLY A 21 -3.81 1.25 -4.51
CA GLY A 21 -4.53 2.22 -3.69
C GLY A 21 -6.03 1.95 -3.65
N ARG A 22 -6.60 1.59 -4.80
CA ARG A 22 -8.02 1.28 -4.89
C ARG A 22 -8.37 0.05 -4.05
N ASP A 23 -7.57 -1.01 -4.17
CA ASP A 23 -7.85 -2.26 -3.45
C ASP A 23 -7.63 -2.11 -1.94
N ALA A 24 -6.60 -1.38 -1.53
CA ALA A 24 -6.24 -1.24 -0.13
C ALA A 24 -7.13 -0.24 0.61
N MET A 25 -7.41 0.90 -0.01
CA MET A 25 -8.03 2.04 0.67
C MET A 25 -9.14 2.72 -0.14
N HIS A 26 -9.57 2.13 -1.25
CA HIS A 26 -10.52 2.75 -2.17
C HIS A 26 -10.06 4.12 -2.66
N ASP A 27 -8.74 4.28 -2.77
CA ASP A 27 -8.12 5.55 -3.12
C ASP A 27 -7.04 5.32 -4.19
N PRO A 28 -7.38 5.50 -5.48
CA PRO A 28 -6.41 5.24 -6.55
C PRO A 28 -5.20 6.18 -6.53
N TRP A 29 -5.29 7.29 -5.80
CA TRP A 29 -4.20 8.27 -5.69
C TRP A 29 -3.28 8.04 -4.51
N LEU A 30 -3.54 7.00 -3.71
CA LEU A 30 -2.80 6.73 -2.47
C LEU A 30 -1.29 6.73 -2.67
N VAL A 31 -0.79 5.91 -3.58
CA VAL A 31 0.67 5.77 -3.78
C VAL A 31 1.26 7.06 -4.32
N SER A 32 0.59 7.67 -5.29
CA SER A 32 1.04 8.95 -5.85
C SER A 32 1.13 10.03 -4.77
N ASP A 33 0.11 10.11 -3.91
CA ASP A 33 0.11 11.08 -2.81
C ASP A 33 1.24 10.81 -1.83
N LEU A 34 1.51 9.55 -1.50
CA LEU A 34 2.61 9.20 -0.61
C LEU A 34 3.96 9.56 -1.20
N ARG A 35 4.12 9.37 -2.51
CA ARG A 35 5.34 9.76 -3.21
C ARG A 35 5.53 11.27 -3.18
N ASP A 36 4.42 12.03 -3.17
CA ASP A 36 4.45 13.50 -3.11
C ASP A 36 4.62 14.02 -1.68
N GLY A 37 4.74 13.14 -0.70
CA GLY A 37 5.00 13.56 0.68
C GLY A 37 3.79 13.56 1.60
N ARG A 38 2.64 13.04 1.16
CA ARG A 38 1.46 12.95 2.01
C ARG A 38 1.76 12.11 3.25
N GLU A 39 1.38 12.62 4.41
CA GLU A 39 1.48 11.87 5.66
C GLU A 39 0.13 11.24 6.00
N LEU A 40 0.15 9.97 6.37
CA LEU A 40 -1.06 9.27 6.77
C LEU A 40 -1.33 9.47 8.25
N ARG A 41 -2.60 9.58 8.61
CA ARG A 41 -3.00 9.55 10.02
C ARG A 41 -2.67 8.18 10.61
N PRO A 42 -2.38 8.11 11.93
CA PRO A 42 -2.01 6.83 12.56
C PRO A 42 -3.02 5.71 12.31
N ALA A 43 -4.31 6.00 12.37
CA ALA A 43 -5.34 4.99 12.13
C ALA A 43 -5.31 4.48 10.68
N THR A 44 -5.11 5.37 9.72
CA THR A 44 -5.01 5.00 8.31
C THR A 44 -3.76 4.19 8.05
N ALA A 45 -2.62 4.61 8.62
CA ALA A 45 -1.37 3.88 8.49
C ALA A 45 -1.49 2.47 9.08
N ALA A 46 -2.15 2.33 10.23
CA ALA A 46 -2.37 1.02 10.85
C ALA A 46 -3.22 0.11 9.96
N ARG A 47 -4.29 0.65 9.35
CA ARG A 47 -5.13 -0.13 8.44
C ARG A 47 -4.36 -0.58 7.22
N LEU A 48 -3.53 0.29 6.66
CA LEU A 48 -2.74 -0.03 5.49
C LEU A 48 -1.68 -1.08 5.81
N THR A 49 -1.05 -0.97 6.98
CA THR A 49 -0.09 -1.97 7.45
C THR A 49 -0.77 -3.33 7.61
N ALA A 50 -1.96 -3.36 8.19
CA ALA A 50 -2.71 -4.60 8.36
C ALA A 50 -3.07 -5.21 7.00
N TYR A 51 -3.44 -4.39 6.03
CA TYR A 51 -3.71 -4.85 4.67
C TYR A 51 -2.47 -5.51 4.05
N LEU A 52 -1.32 -4.85 4.17
CA LEU A 52 -0.07 -5.40 3.64
C LEU A 52 0.30 -6.71 4.31
N ASP A 53 0.16 -6.78 5.64
CA ASP A 53 0.43 -8.02 6.39
C ASP A 53 -0.43 -9.15 5.87
N ARG A 54 -1.71 -8.87 5.61
CA ARG A 54 -2.63 -9.89 5.12
C ARG A 54 -2.26 -10.37 3.72
N VAL A 55 -2.07 -9.43 2.78
CA VAL A 55 -1.82 -9.83 1.39
C VAL A 55 -0.45 -10.47 1.20
N GLU A 56 0.54 -10.04 1.96
CA GLU A 56 1.87 -10.67 1.92
C GLU A 56 1.81 -12.08 2.51
N SER A 57 1.03 -12.27 3.56
CA SER A 57 0.85 -13.59 4.18
C SER A 57 0.15 -14.55 3.25
N GLU A 58 -0.86 -14.09 2.51
CA GLU A 58 -1.60 -14.93 1.56
C GLU A 58 -0.73 -15.48 0.45
N THR A 59 0.40 -14.87 0.20
CA THR A 59 1.25 -15.21 -0.93
C THR A 59 2.52 -15.96 -0.57
N GLN A 60 2.68 -16.29 0.69
CA GLN A 60 3.84 -17.06 1.17
C GLN A 60 3.56 -18.57 1.23
N LEU A 61 2.55 -19.00 0.55
CA LEU A 61 2.24 -20.44 0.50
C LEU A 61 3.17 -21.19 -0.42
#